data_291963c614afb48266eb4c27492dfd95
#
_entry.id   291963c614afb48266eb4c27492dfd95
#
_cell.length_a   1.000
_cell.length_b   1.000
_cell.length_c   1.000
_cell.angle_alpha   90.00
_cell.angle_beta   90.00
_cell.angle_gamma   90.00
#
_symmetry.space_group_name_H-M   'P 1'
#
loop_
_entity.id
_entity.type
_entity.pdbx_description
1 polymer ?
#
loop_
_entity_poly.entity_id
_entity_poly.type
_entity_poly.pdbx_seq_one_letter_code
_entity_poly.pdbx_strand_id
1 'polypeptide(L)'
;MKFLLVLILAFATSAFAQSGRRAQPVTAPSPTPTPEEKPSPASSLSPRSQVTAERDEDYRCTNDGTLAHLLDPPEVAGFSPKEVDVKAEITAKPDPVYTREARRVGVQGVVTLKVLLLADGKLDRVRVVRRLPYGLTENAIRAACEIKFKPAMKAGKEVSQWVTLQYAFRLANSSIFGP
;
A
#
# COMPACT_ATOMS: atom_id res chain seq x y z
N MET A 1 40.50 -13.93 34.83
CA MET A 1 40.06 -13.37 36.13
C MET A 1 38.65 -12.88 35.93
N LYS A 2 37.64 -13.71 36.35
CA LYS A 2 36.75 -13.42 37.49
C LYS A 2 35.78 -12.25 37.20
N PHE A 3 34.47 -12.29 37.21
CA PHE A 3 33.40 -12.99 37.94
C PHE A 3 32.13 -12.86 37.04
N LEU A 4 31.36 -13.75 36.67
CA LEU A 4 30.31 -14.55 37.34
C LEU A 4 29.47 -13.74 38.33
N LEU A 5 28.25 -13.38 37.94
CA LEU A 5 27.13 -13.27 38.88
C LEU A 5 25.81 -13.57 38.21
N VAL A 6 25.31 -14.73 38.55
CA VAL A 6 23.94 -15.23 38.35
C VAL A 6 23.06 -14.55 39.37
N LEU A 7 21.90 -14.05 38.97
CA LEU A 7 20.80 -13.80 39.91
C LEU A 7 19.50 -14.30 39.33
N ILE A 8 19.12 -15.45 39.84
CA ILE A 8 17.78 -16.06 39.73
C ILE A 8 16.90 -15.38 40.76
N LEU A 9 15.71 -14.93 40.39
CA LEU A 9 14.63 -14.69 41.32
C LEU A 9 13.30 -15.12 40.67
N ALA A 10 12.84 -16.24 41.19
CA ALA A 10 11.49 -16.77 41.01
C ALA A 10 10.52 -16.07 42.00
N PHE A 11 9.28 -16.34 41.85
CA PHE A 11 8.05 -16.01 42.62
C PHE A 11 7.15 -15.01 41.88
N ALA A 12 5.85 -15.19 41.73
CA ALA A 12 4.92 -16.09 42.41
C ALA A 12 3.65 -16.22 41.57
N THR A 13 3.08 -17.37 41.63
CA THR A 13 1.71 -17.73 41.26
C THR A 13 0.69 -16.99 42.15
N SER A 14 -0.37 -16.48 41.54
CA SER A 14 -1.61 -16.21 42.25
C SER A 14 -2.79 -16.67 41.41
N ALA A 15 -3.25 -17.84 41.71
CA ALA A 15 -4.60 -18.32 41.42
C ALA A 15 -5.59 -17.55 42.24
N PHE A 16 -6.64 -17.04 41.61
CA PHE A 16 -7.87 -16.66 42.32
C PHE A 16 -9.03 -17.32 41.61
N ALA A 17 -9.46 -18.42 42.19
CA ALA A 17 -10.73 -19.05 41.95
C ALA A 17 -11.75 -18.48 42.94
N GLN A 18 -12.94 -18.20 42.49
CA GLN A 18 -14.22 -18.35 43.22
C GLN A 18 -15.34 -17.90 42.29
N SER A 19 -16.15 -18.81 41.86
CA SER A 19 -17.24 -19.50 42.54
C SER A 19 -18.45 -18.59 42.76
N GLY A 20 -19.55 -18.99 42.19
CA GLY A 20 -20.80 -18.73 42.81
C GLY A 20 -21.99 -18.44 41.91
N ARG A 21 -22.68 -19.51 41.49
CA ARG A 21 -24.16 -19.67 41.59
C ARG A 21 -25.01 -18.66 40.80
N ARG A 22 -26.05 -19.00 40.12
CA ARG A 22 -27.03 -20.07 40.24
C ARG A 22 -27.99 -19.98 39.05
N ALA A 23 -28.40 -21.10 38.59
CA ALA A 23 -29.48 -21.35 37.65
C ALA A 23 -30.79 -20.64 38.06
N GLN A 24 -31.64 -20.34 37.09
CA GLN A 24 -32.83 -21.14 36.81
C GLN A 24 -33.59 -20.57 35.60
N PRO A 25 -34.38 -21.39 34.94
CA PRO A 25 -34.93 -21.15 33.61
C PRO A 25 -36.36 -20.61 33.71
N VAL A 26 -36.74 -19.82 32.74
CA VAL A 26 -38.18 -19.54 32.50
C VAL A 26 -38.46 -19.72 31.03
N THR A 27 -39.11 -20.83 30.80
CA THR A 27 -40.09 -21.21 29.77
C THR A 27 -40.45 -20.15 28.73
N ALA A 28 -40.44 -20.67 27.51
CA ALA A 28 -41.04 -20.13 26.30
C ALA A 28 -42.54 -19.77 26.48
N PRO A 29 -43.10 -18.99 25.56
CA PRO A 29 -43.66 -19.64 24.35
C PRO A 29 -43.39 -18.90 23.05
N SER A 30 -43.25 -19.70 22.02
CA SER A 30 -43.44 -19.30 20.64
C SER A 30 -44.81 -18.66 20.40
N PRO A 31 -44.90 -17.75 19.47
CA PRO A 31 -45.95 -17.83 18.48
C PRO A 31 -45.44 -17.94 17.07
N THR A 32 -46.04 -18.86 16.44
CA THR A 32 -46.14 -19.31 15.06
C THR A 32 -46.33 -18.17 14.03
N PRO A 33 -46.00 -18.46 12.75
CA PRO A 33 -45.76 -17.47 11.71
C PRO A 33 -47.03 -17.15 10.94
N THR A 34 -46.95 -16.06 10.18
CA THR A 34 -47.71 -15.85 8.92
C THR A 34 -47.98 -14.36 8.70
N PRO A 35 -48.12 -13.85 7.52
CA PRO A 35 -47.67 -14.24 6.16
C PRO A 35 -46.84 -13.16 5.44
N GLU A 36 -46.02 -13.63 4.53
CA GLU A 36 -45.81 -13.12 3.17
C GLU A 36 -46.23 -11.67 2.86
N GLU A 37 -45.21 -10.77 2.89
CA GLU A 37 -45.28 -9.57 2.10
C GLU A 37 -44.00 -9.42 1.28
N LYS A 38 -44.20 -9.56 -0.02
CA LYS A 38 -43.24 -9.46 -1.10
C LYS A 38 -42.63 -8.05 -1.12
N PRO A 39 -41.37 -7.84 -0.86
CA PRO A 39 -40.78 -6.54 -1.09
C PRO A 39 -40.41 -6.38 -2.57
N SER A 40 -40.95 -5.35 -3.17
CA SER A 40 -40.47 -4.72 -4.38
C SER A 40 -38.99 -4.42 -4.35
N PRO A 41 -38.31 -4.49 -5.49
CA PRO A 41 -36.90 -4.19 -5.60
C PRO A 41 -36.70 -2.67 -5.56
N ALA A 42 -36.41 -2.14 -4.38
CA ALA A 42 -35.88 -0.79 -4.27
C ALA A 42 -34.36 -0.85 -4.43
N SER A 43 -33.92 -0.36 -5.57
CA SER A 43 -32.55 -0.01 -5.89
C SER A 43 -31.78 0.63 -4.75
N SER A 44 -30.94 -0.13 -4.09
CA SER A 44 -29.82 0.43 -3.38
C SER A 44 -28.57 0.18 -4.21
N LEU A 45 -28.31 1.09 -5.13
CA LEU A 45 -27.00 1.25 -5.74
C LEU A 45 -26.03 1.76 -4.66
N SER A 46 -25.58 0.87 -3.81
CA SER A 46 -24.29 1.05 -3.15
C SER A 46 -23.24 0.95 -4.25
N PRO A 47 -22.36 1.93 -4.42
CA PRO A 47 -21.17 1.76 -5.22
C PRO A 47 -20.27 0.78 -4.46
N ARG A 48 -20.54 -0.50 -4.67
CA ARG A 48 -19.62 -1.56 -4.28
C ARG A 48 -18.35 -1.26 -5.05
N SER A 49 -17.36 -0.68 -4.34
CA SER A 49 -16.00 -0.57 -4.81
C SER A 49 -15.64 -1.90 -5.44
N GLN A 50 -15.61 -1.91 -6.77
CA GLN A 50 -15.01 -2.99 -7.50
C GLN A 50 -13.51 -2.91 -7.17
N VAL A 51 -13.12 -3.64 -6.15
CA VAL A 51 -11.77 -4.12 -5.99
C VAL A 51 -11.59 -5.11 -7.14
N THR A 52 -11.32 -4.56 -8.31
CA THR A 52 -10.82 -5.35 -9.44
C THR A 52 -9.53 -5.97 -8.96
N ALA A 53 -9.51 -7.31 -8.99
CA ALA A 53 -8.33 -8.12 -8.72
C ALA A 53 -7.10 -7.43 -9.30
N GLU A 54 -6.15 -7.13 -8.42
CA GLU A 54 -4.88 -6.49 -8.72
C GLU A 54 -4.15 -7.34 -9.77
N ARG A 55 -4.34 -7.01 -11.04
CA ARG A 55 -3.36 -7.37 -12.04
C ARG A 55 -2.18 -6.44 -11.79
N ASP A 56 -1.05 -7.00 -11.47
CA ASP A 56 0.22 -6.29 -11.46
C ASP A 56 0.41 -5.67 -12.86
N GLU A 57 -0.02 -4.42 -13.03
CA GLU A 57 0.18 -3.72 -14.29
C GLU A 57 1.58 -3.15 -14.30
N ASP A 58 2.38 -3.64 -15.24
CA ASP A 58 3.72 -3.17 -15.49
C ASP A 58 3.72 -2.09 -16.57
N TYR A 59 4.42 -1.01 -16.31
CA TYR A 59 4.63 0.10 -17.23
C TYR A 59 6.11 0.29 -17.50
N ARG A 60 6.45 0.72 -18.72
CA ARG A 60 7.79 1.15 -19.08
C ARG A 60 7.83 2.66 -19.23
N CYS A 61 8.86 3.29 -18.67
CA CYS A 61 9.17 4.68 -18.93
C CYS A 61 9.88 4.79 -20.27
N THR A 62 9.29 5.49 -21.21
CA THR A 62 9.92 5.80 -22.49
C THR A 62 10.66 7.13 -22.41
N ASN A 63 11.70 7.32 -23.23
CA ASN A 63 12.53 8.52 -23.20
C ASN A 63 11.79 9.81 -23.59
N ASP A 64 10.61 9.69 -24.19
CA ASP A 64 9.72 10.80 -24.58
C ASP A 64 8.68 11.15 -23.52
N GLY A 65 8.73 10.50 -22.33
CA GLY A 65 7.78 10.70 -21.25
C GLY A 65 6.44 9.96 -21.46
N THR A 66 6.31 9.14 -22.49
CA THR A 66 5.15 8.27 -22.69
C THR A 66 5.22 7.07 -21.75
N LEU A 67 4.07 6.58 -21.31
CA LEU A 67 3.97 5.34 -20.54
C LEU A 67 3.54 4.22 -21.48
N ALA A 68 4.38 3.23 -21.66
CA ALA A 68 4.02 2.00 -22.36
C ALA A 68 3.53 0.98 -21.33
N HIS A 69 2.26 0.53 -21.49
CA HIS A 69 1.74 -0.58 -20.72
C HIS A 69 2.30 -1.90 -21.26
N LEU A 70 2.85 -2.72 -20.37
CA LEU A 70 3.41 -4.01 -20.74
C LEU A 70 2.39 -5.10 -20.47
N LEU A 71 1.88 -5.72 -21.54
CA LEU A 71 0.90 -6.82 -21.43
C LEU A 71 1.55 -8.14 -21.00
N ASP A 72 2.80 -8.36 -21.39
CA ASP A 72 3.59 -9.55 -21.03
C ASP A 72 5.06 -9.12 -20.84
N PRO A 73 5.40 -8.58 -19.65
CA PRO A 73 6.73 -8.07 -19.42
C PRO A 73 7.73 -9.22 -19.29
N PRO A 74 8.82 -9.21 -20.07
CA PRO A 74 9.90 -10.16 -19.85
C PRO A 74 10.45 -9.96 -18.44
N GLU A 75 10.80 -11.06 -17.77
CA GLU A 75 11.38 -10.98 -16.43
C GLU A 75 12.74 -10.27 -16.52
N VAL A 76 12.82 -9.09 -15.92
CA VAL A 76 14.08 -8.34 -15.84
C VAL A 76 14.70 -8.59 -14.48
N ALA A 77 15.90 -9.15 -14.50
CA ALA A 77 16.66 -9.41 -13.29
C ALA A 77 17.04 -8.08 -12.60
N GLY A 78 16.60 -7.95 -11.35
CA GLY A 78 16.96 -6.84 -10.47
C GLY A 78 17.13 -7.37 -9.05
N PHE A 79 18.15 -6.88 -8.37
CA PHE A 79 18.40 -7.27 -6.98
C PHE A 79 17.36 -6.67 -6.04
N SER A 80 17.01 -7.41 -5.00
CA SER A 80 16.22 -6.86 -3.90
C SER A 80 17.10 -5.96 -3.01
N PRO A 81 16.51 -5.09 -2.19
CA PRO A 81 17.27 -4.22 -1.28
C PRO A 81 18.15 -4.94 -0.24
N LYS A 82 17.93 -6.25 -0.06
CA LYS A 82 18.70 -7.08 0.89
C LYS A 82 19.91 -7.76 0.23
N GLU A 83 20.00 -7.76 -1.08
CA GLU A 83 20.99 -8.49 -1.86
C GLU A 83 22.13 -7.61 -2.37
N VAL A 84 22.07 -6.32 -2.11
CA VAL A 84 23.04 -5.32 -2.54
C VAL A 84 23.83 -4.81 -1.33
N ASP A 85 25.10 -4.45 -1.55
CA ASP A 85 25.97 -3.91 -0.51
C ASP A 85 25.65 -2.44 -0.24
N VAL A 86 25.38 -1.67 -1.32
CA VAL A 86 24.93 -0.28 -1.27
C VAL A 86 23.62 -0.17 -2.03
N LYS A 87 22.59 0.31 -1.36
CA LYS A 87 21.27 0.51 -1.97
C LYS A 87 21.28 1.70 -2.91
N ALA A 88 20.42 1.65 -3.95
CA ALA A 88 20.18 2.81 -4.79
C ALA A 88 19.69 4.00 -3.95
N GLU A 89 20.26 5.17 -4.19
CA GLU A 89 19.94 6.42 -3.49
C GLU A 89 19.16 7.35 -4.42
N ILE A 90 17.93 7.67 -4.06
CA ILE A 90 17.11 8.63 -4.81
C ILE A 90 17.57 10.04 -4.47
N THR A 91 18.10 10.76 -5.46
CA THR A 91 18.64 12.11 -5.30
C THR A 91 17.61 13.19 -5.63
N ALA A 92 16.65 12.90 -6.52
CA ALA A 92 15.52 13.77 -6.82
C ALA A 92 14.25 12.95 -7.06
N LYS A 93 13.18 13.35 -6.41
CA LYS A 93 11.87 12.72 -6.49
C LYS A 93 10.82 13.80 -6.72
N PRO A 94 10.34 14.01 -7.97
CA PRO A 94 9.29 14.95 -8.26
C PRO A 94 7.97 14.57 -7.59
N ASP A 95 7.18 15.57 -7.22
CA ASP A 95 5.83 15.35 -6.70
C ASP A 95 4.85 15.16 -7.86
N PRO A 96 3.94 14.19 -7.77
CA PRO A 96 2.96 13.95 -8.80
C PRO A 96 1.87 15.02 -8.83
N VAL A 97 1.40 15.35 -10.02
CA VAL A 97 0.31 16.32 -10.21
C VAL A 97 -1.01 15.75 -9.71
N TYR A 98 -1.70 16.52 -8.89
CA TYR A 98 -3.05 16.18 -8.43
C TYR A 98 -4.09 16.57 -9.48
N THR A 99 -4.93 15.63 -9.93
CA THR A 99 -5.93 15.90 -10.96
C THR A 99 -7.10 16.75 -10.43
N ARG A 100 -7.77 17.48 -11.33
CA ARG A 100 -8.94 18.29 -10.97
C ARG A 100 -10.10 17.43 -10.49
N GLU A 101 -10.30 16.28 -11.13
CA GLU A 101 -11.37 15.31 -10.83
C GLU A 101 -11.18 14.74 -9.43
N ALA A 102 -9.97 14.27 -9.12
CA ALA A 102 -9.65 13.74 -7.80
C ALA A 102 -9.79 14.79 -6.68
N ARG A 103 -9.43 16.06 -6.98
CA ARG A 103 -9.65 17.17 -6.04
C ARG A 103 -11.12 17.42 -5.78
N ARG A 104 -11.93 17.42 -6.84
CA ARG A 104 -13.36 17.71 -6.74
C ARG A 104 -14.11 16.66 -5.92
N VAL A 105 -13.72 15.39 -6.04
CA VAL A 105 -14.34 14.28 -5.28
C VAL A 105 -13.62 13.96 -3.97
N GLY A 106 -12.54 14.68 -3.64
CA GLY A 106 -11.85 14.57 -2.35
C GLY A 106 -11.01 13.31 -2.17
N VAL A 107 -10.51 12.70 -3.26
CA VAL A 107 -9.71 11.47 -3.18
C VAL A 107 -8.35 11.74 -2.54
N GLN A 108 -8.03 11.07 -1.47
CA GLN A 108 -6.74 11.12 -0.80
C GLN A 108 -6.19 9.71 -0.59
N GLY A 109 -4.89 9.57 -0.43
CA GLY A 109 -4.26 8.29 -0.17
C GLY A 109 -2.81 8.22 -0.63
N VAL A 110 -2.30 7.00 -0.74
CA VAL A 110 -0.93 6.73 -1.17
C VAL A 110 -0.95 5.77 -2.36
N VAL A 111 -0.31 6.18 -3.44
CA VAL A 111 0.05 5.29 -4.55
C VAL A 111 1.38 4.64 -4.20
N THR A 112 1.44 3.31 -4.32
CA THR A 112 2.66 2.53 -4.08
C THR A 112 3.10 1.90 -5.39
N LEU A 113 4.33 2.16 -5.78
CA LEU A 113 4.95 1.68 -7.00
C LEU A 113 6.20 0.86 -6.65
N LYS A 114 6.41 -0.26 -7.33
CA LYS A 114 7.67 -0.99 -7.31
C LYS A 114 8.39 -0.71 -8.61
N VAL A 115 9.58 -0.10 -8.55
CA VAL A 115 10.31 0.37 -9.72
C VAL A 115 11.64 -0.36 -9.86
N LEU A 116 12.04 -0.63 -11.09
CA LEU A 116 13.35 -1.19 -11.42
C LEU A 116 14.30 -0.06 -11.83
N LEU A 117 15.25 0.21 -10.97
CA LEU A 117 16.34 1.15 -11.20
C LEU A 117 17.52 0.40 -11.83
N LEU A 118 17.89 0.77 -13.04
CA LEU A 118 18.99 0.12 -13.76
C LEU A 118 20.34 0.63 -13.32
N ALA A 119 21.39 -0.17 -13.57
CA ALA A 119 22.78 0.18 -13.30
C ALA A 119 23.26 1.39 -14.11
N ASP A 120 22.64 1.67 -15.27
CA ASP A 120 22.96 2.83 -16.13
C ASP A 120 22.30 4.15 -15.67
N GLY A 121 21.65 4.16 -14.52
CA GLY A 121 20.98 5.35 -13.98
C GLY A 121 19.60 5.63 -14.55
N LYS A 122 19.03 4.71 -15.35
CA LYS A 122 17.68 4.83 -15.93
C LYS A 122 16.68 4.00 -15.16
N LEU A 123 15.42 4.43 -15.17
CA LEU A 123 14.32 3.64 -14.70
C LEU A 123 13.68 2.91 -15.88
N ASP A 124 13.61 1.57 -15.82
CA ASP A 124 13.03 0.78 -16.92
C ASP A 124 11.57 0.43 -16.63
N ARG A 125 11.27 -0.05 -15.44
CA ARG A 125 9.97 -0.66 -15.15
C ARG A 125 9.32 -0.09 -13.91
N VAL A 126 8.01 0.12 -14.01
CA VAL A 126 7.14 0.53 -12.91
C VAL A 126 6.00 -0.47 -12.78
N ARG A 127 5.93 -1.16 -11.65
CA ARG A 127 4.83 -2.04 -11.27
C ARG A 127 3.97 -1.34 -10.24
N VAL A 128 2.66 -1.30 -10.49
CA VAL A 128 1.70 -0.67 -9.57
C VAL A 128 1.30 -1.66 -8.49
N VAL A 129 1.66 -1.37 -7.24
CA VAL A 129 1.30 -2.19 -6.07
C VAL A 129 0.00 -1.69 -5.43
N ARG A 130 -0.18 -0.36 -5.35
CA ARG A 130 -1.40 0.25 -4.80
C ARG A 130 -1.82 1.44 -5.65
N ARG A 131 -3.09 1.48 -6.01
CA ARG A 131 -3.67 2.47 -6.91
C ARG A 131 -4.51 3.51 -6.19
N LEU A 132 -4.66 4.64 -6.85
CA LEU A 132 -5.70 5.63 -6.59
C LEU A 132 -6.42 5.96 -7.89
N PRO A 133 -7.73 6.21 -7.84
CA PRO A 133 -8.54 6.52 -9.02
C PRO A 133 -8.28 7.93 -9.56
N TYR A 134 -9.01 8.27 -10.62
CA TYR A 134 -9.05 9.60 -11.24
C TYR A 134 -7.70 10.10 -11.75
N GLY A 135 -6.88 9.24 -12.37
CA GLY A 135 -5.61 9.60 -12.98
C GLY A 135 -4.47 9.88 -11.98
N LEU A 136 -4.67 9.64 -10.68
CA LEU A 136 -3.62 9.85 -9.67
C LEU A 136 -2.51 8.80 -9.79
N THR A 137 -2.86 7.55 -10.14
CA THR A 137 -1.88 6.49 -10.36
C THR A 137 -0.98 6.81 -11.56
N GLU A 138 -1.55 7.23 -12.68
CA GLU A 138 -0.83 7.60 -13.90
C GLU A 138 0.11 8.78 -13.67
N ASN A 139 -0.34 9.78 -12.91
CA ASN A 139 0.51 10.92 -12.54
C ASN A 139 1.65 10.51 -11.59
N ALA A 140 1.41 9.57 -10.67
CA ALA A 140 2.45 9.01 -9.82
C ALA A 140 3.51 8.23 -10.64
N ILE A 141 3.08 7.48 -11.67
CA ILE A 141 3.99 6.75 -12.57
C ILE A 141 4.83 7.75 -13.37
N ARG A 142 4.24 8.82 -13.93
CA ARG A 142 4.99 9.87 -14.64
C ARG A 142 6.04 10.51 -13.74
N ALA A 143 5.67 10.91 -12.53
CA ALA A 143 6.61 11.44 -11.56
C ALA A 143 7.72 10.43 -11.19
N ALA A 144 7.41 9.14 -11.14
CA ALA A 144 8.41 8.10 -10.92
C ALA A 144 9.40 7.99 -12.09
N CYS A 145 8.95 8.16 -13.34
CA CYS A 145 9.83 8.15 -14.51
C CYS A 145 10.83 9.31 -14.56
N GLU A 146 10.56 10.38 -13.85
CA GLU A 146 11.41 11.58 -13.78
C GLU A 146 12.37 11.59 -12.58
N ILE A 147 12.39 10.53 -11.75
CA ILE A 147 13.29 10.47 -10.60
C ILE A 147 14.75 10.43 -11.04
N LYS A 148 15.62 11.01 -10.20
CA LYS A 148 17.06 10.87 -10.33
C LYS A 148 17.60 10.08 -9.16
N PHE A 149 18.54 9.20 -9.42
CA PHE A 149 19.09 8.31 -8.41
C PHE A 149 20.55 7.94 -8.74
N LYS A 150 21.25 7.43 -7.73
CA LYS A 150 22.53 6.73 -7.88
C LYS A 150 22.23 5.24 -7.89
N PRO A 151 22.80 4.45 -8.80
CA PRO A 151 22.59 3.01 -8.86
C PRO A 151 23.03 2.29 -7.57
N ALA A 152 22.45 1.11 -7.34
CA ALA A 152 22.90 0.22 -6.28
C ALA A 152 24.26 -0.40 -6.64
N MET A 153 25.01 -0.79 -5.62
CA MET A 153 26.31 -1.46 -5.80
C MET A 153 26.32 -2.83 -5.15
N LYS A 154 26.94 -3.79 -5.82
CA LYS A 154 27.18 -5.14 -5.32
C LYS A 154 28.59 -5.59 -5.76
N ALA A 155 29.41 -6.01 -4.84
CA ALA A 155 30.81 -6.38 -5.07
C ALA A 155 31.58 -5.32 -5.88
N GLY A 156 31.36 -4.04 -5.58
CA GLY A 156 32.01 -2.90 -6.22
C GLY A 156 31.54 -2.58 -7.64
N LYS A 157 30.45 -3.22 -8.11
CA LYS A 157 29.86 -2.98 -9.43
C LYS A 157 28.46 -2.39 -9.30
N GLU A 158 28.10 -1.50 -10.22
CA GLU A 158 26.74 -0.99 -10.32
C GLU A 158 25.79 -2.10 -10.79
N VAL A 159 24.64 -2.22 -10.11
CA VAL A 159 23.65 -3.26 -10.38
C VAL A 159 22.24 -2.67 -10.39
N SER A 160 21.36 -3.34 -11.13
CA SER A 160 19.94 -2.98 -11.16
C SER A 160 19.24 -3.42 -9.89
N GLN A 161 18.38 -2.56 -9.33
CA GLN A 161 17.70 -2.82 -8.06
C GLN A 161 16.21 -2.50 -8.13
N TRP A 162 15.39 -3.37 -7.52
CA TRP A 162 14.00 -3.09 -7.26
C TRP A 162 13.84 -2.20 -6.02
N VAL A 163 13.11 -1.09 -6.18
CA VAL A 163 12.84 -0.15 -5.10
C VAL A 163 11.35 0.13 -5.01
N THR A 164 10.84 0.29 -3.79
CA THR A 164 9.44 0.69 -3.57
C THR A 164 9.35 2.19 -3.35
N LEU A 165 8.53 2.86 -4.17
CA LEU A 165 8.22 4.28 -4.08
C LEU A 165 6.80 4.47 -3.56
N GLN A 166 6.61 5.51 -2.75
CA GLN A 166 5.30 5.91 -2.27
C GLN A 166 5.07 7.38 -2.60
N TYR A 167 3.91 7.68 -3.19
CA TYR A 167 3.44 9.03 -3.49
C TYR A 167 2.16 9.30 -2.72
N ALA A 168 2.23 10.25 -1.78
CA ALA A 168 1.10 10.62 -0.95
C ALA A 168 0.31 11.76 -1.61
N PHE A 169 -0.96 11.54 -1.85
CA PHE A 169 -1.90 12.54 -2.33
C PHE A 169 -2.74 13.04 -1.15
N ARG A 170 -2.54 14.29 -0.77
CA ARG A 170 -3.25 14.96 0.31
C ARG A 170 -3.85 16.25 -0.20
N LEU A 171 -5.07 16.54 0.20
CA LEU A 171 -5.66 17.85 -0.01
C LEU A 171 -5.16 18.75 1.13
N ALA A 172 -4.56 19.88 0.77
CA ALA A 172 -4.36 20.91 1.77
C ALA A 172 -5.75 21.33 2.27
N ASN A 173 -5.99 21.17 3.56
CA ASN A 173 -7.13 21.81 4.19
C ASN A 173 -6.95 23.32 3.98
N SER A 174 -7.70 23.89 3.05
CA SER A 174 -7.95 25.31 3.04
C SER A 174 -8.77 25.59 4.29
N SER A 175 -8.09 25.80 5.42
CA SER A 175 -8.67 26.49 6.55
C SER A 175 -8.90 27.91 6.08
N ILE A 176 -9.99 28.12 5.32
CA ILE A 176 -10.54 29.43 5.05
C ILE A 176 -11.33 29.81 6.31
N PHE A 177 -10.61 30.17 7.34
CA PHE A 177 -11.08 31.05 8.38
C PHE A 177 -9.96 32.08 8.57
N GLY A 178 -9.95 33.07 7.69
CA GLY A 178 -9.40 34.37 8.00
C GLY A 178 -10.38 35.09 8.91
N PRO A 179 -9.87 36.02 9.74
CA PRO A 179 -10.64 36.78 10.70
C PRO A 179 -11.70 37.65 10.04
#